data_432e781a9dd8d6df80a18aecf1d60643
#
_entry.id   432e781a9dd8d6df80a18aecf1d60643
#
_cell.length_a   1.000
_cell.length_b   1.000
_cell.length_c   1.000
_cell.angle_alpha   90.00
_cell.angle_beta   90.00
_cell.angle_gamma   90.00
#
_symmetry.space_group_name_H-M   'P 1'
#
loop_
_entity.id
_entity.type
_entity.pdbx_description
1 polymer ?
#
loop_
_entity_poly.entity_id
_entity_poly.type
_entity_poly.pdbx_seq_one_letter_code
_entity_poly.pdbx_strand_id
1 'polypeptide(L)'
;MDVYEAIRARRTIRDFEDRQVGMGTIERIIDAGLKAPTNNHLRQWEFVIVNGKEERGNLLRVENMTSRDECEQMLDGFGMTDEVQRNMYREAMPRQFSMLYNTGCLILPFFKIREPLLQPSSLSSLNDFASIWCCIENMLLAAASEGLLGVTRIPMAEESEHIKTAVGHPENYVMPCYIALGYPAKNASVPAQKSICAKDKIHINIW
;
A
#
# COMPACT_ATOMS: atom_id res chain seq x y z
N MET A 1 -14.36 16.37 -6.74
CA MET A 1 -13.97 15.21 -7.59
C MET A 1 -15.03 14.14 -7.41
N ASP A 2 -15.59 13.60 -8.50
CA ASP A 2 -16.50 12.46 -8.40
C ASP A 2 -15.70 11.14 -8.21
N VAL A 3 -16.42 10.03 -7.95
CA VAL A 3 -15.78 8.73 -7.66
C VAL A 3 -14.97 8.20 -8.86
N TYR A 4 -15.46 8.39 -10.09
CA TYR A 4 -14.75 7.94 -11.29
C TYR A 4 -13.51 8.79 -11.57
N GLU A 5 -13.56 10.08 -11.25
CA GLU A 5 -12.39 10.97 -11.30
C GLU A 5 -11.34 10.54 -10.28
N ALA A 6 -11.75 10.22 -9.04
CA ALA A 6 -10.83 9.75 -8.00
C ALA A 6 -10.15 8.42 -8.40
N ILE A 7 -10.92 7.47 -8.95
CA ILE A 7 -10.40 6.21 -9.47
C ILE A 7 -9.36 6.43 -10.59
N ARG A 8 -9.62 7.36 -11.50
CA ARG A 8 -8.67 7.71 -12.57
C ARG A 8 -7.44 8.47 -12.07
N ALA A 9 -7.64 9.34 -11.09
CA ALA A 9 -6.57 10.18 -10.53
C ALA A 9 -5.63 9.39 -9.61
N ARG A 10 -6.13 8.36 -8.91
CA ARG A 10 -5.32 7.51 -8.04
C ARG A 10 -4.25 6.78 -8.84
N ARG A 11 -3.01 7.17 -8.63
CA ARG A 11 -1.85 6.56 -9.29
C ARG A 11 -0.77 6.23 -8.26
N THR A 12 -0.03 5.18 -8.54
CA THR A 12 1.16 4.85 -7.75
C THR A 12 2.28 5.82 -8.10
N ILE A 13 2.80 6.51 -7.09
CA ILE A 13 4.03 7.32 -7.19
C ILE A 13 5.00 6.94 -6.07
N ARG A 14 6.28 7.21 -6.28
CA ARG A 14 7.35 6.89 -5.32
C ARG A 14 8.26 8.08 -5.01
N ASP A 15 8.03 9.21 -5.66
CA ASP A 15 8.76 10.46 -5.46
C ASP A 15 7.80 11.53 -4.96
N PHE A 16 8.10 12.09 -3.80
CA PHE A 16 7.25 13.04 -3.11
C PHE A 16 7.95 14.38 -2.94
N GLU A 17 7.16 15.45 -2.86
CA GLU A 17 7.64 16.72 -2.35
C GLU A 17 8.08 16.57 -0.89
N ASP A 18 9.09 17.35 -0.46
CA ASP A 18 9.47 17.44 0.95
C ASP A 18 8.45 18.30 1.72
N ARG A 19 7.23 17.77 1.81
CA ARG A 19 6.08 18.42 2.42
C ARG A 19 5.27 17.43 3.23
N GLN A 20 5.09 17.73 4.51
CA GLN A 20 4.26 16.90 5.38
C GLN A 20 2.78 17.01 5.02
N VAL A 21 2.05 15.92 5.20
CA VAL A 21 0.60 15.88 5.13
C VAL A 21 0.05 16.22 6.53
N GLY A 22 -0.82 17.23 6.60
CA GLY A 22 -1.42 17.66 7.88
C GLY A 22 -2.35 16.61 8.47
N MET A 23 -2.40 16.51 9.82
CA MET A 23 -3.22 15.51 10.52
C MET A 23 -4.69 15.56 10.15
N GLY A 24 -5.29 16.74 9.98
CA GLY A 24 -6.69 16.85 9.56
C GLY A 24 -6.97 16.23 8.18
N THR A 25 -6.00 16.25 7.25
CA THR A 25 -6.12 15.53 5.98
C THR A 25 -6.01 14.03 6.18
N ILE A 26 -5.07 13.58 7.03
CA ILE A 26 -4.88 12.17 7.36
C ILE A 26 -6.15 11.60 8.01
N GLU A 27 -6.75 12.32 8.94
CA GLU A 27 -8.02 11.95 9.61
C GLU A 27 -9.15 11.77 8.59
N ARG A 28 -9.34 12.72 7.66
CA ARG A 28 -10.36 12.58 6.60
C ARG A 28 -10.13 11.36 5.70
N ILE A 29 -8.87 11.07 5.38
CA ILE A 29 -8.51 9.91 4.58
C ILE A 29 -8.84 8.61 5.32
N ILE A 30 -8.48 8.53 6.60
CA ILE A 30 -8.80 7.37 7.45
C ILE A 30 -10.31 7.23 7.63
N ASP A 31 -11.04 8.33 7.86
CA ASP A 31 -12.51 8.32 7.95
C ASP A 31 -13.17 7.75 6.68
N ALA A 32 -12.66 8.10 5.51
CA ALA A 32 -13.13 7.51 4.25
C ALA A 32 -12.84 6.00 4.20
N GLY A 33 -11.66 5.57 4.65
CA GLY A 33 -11.31 4.17 4.81
C GLY A 33 -12.28 3.41 5.71
N LEU A 34 -12.63 3.98 6.86
CA LEU A 34 -13.53 3.40 7.84
C LEU A 34 -14.99 3.23 7.33
N LYS A 35 -15.34 3.80 6.16
CA LYS A 35 -16.64 3.56 5.49
C LYS A 35 -16.65 2.29 4.66
N ALA A 36 -15.53 1.62 4.47
CA ALA A 36 -15.47 0.37 3.72
C ALA A 36 -16.34 -0.72 4.37
N PRO A 37 -16.90 -1.64 3.56
CA PRO A 37 -17.61 -2.80 4.09
C PRO A 37 -16.64 -3.70 4.87
N THR A 38 -17.13 -4.30 5.94
CA THR A 38 -16.36 -5.22 6.77
C THR A 38 -17.14 -6.48 7.06
N ASN A 39 -16.42 -7.56 7.32
CA ASN A 39 -17.03 -8.75 7.89
C ASN A 39 -17.61 -8.42 9.27
N ASN A 40 -18.88 -8.77 9.49
CA ASN A 40 -19.62 -8.56 10.75
C ASN A 40 -19.63 -7.10 11.27
N HIS A 41 -19.40 -6.10 10.43
CA HIS A 41 -19.35 -4.66 10.77
C HIS A 41 -18.39 -4.27 11.92
N LEU A 42 -17.39 -5.10 12.22
CA LEU A 42 -16.56 -4.90 13.41
C LEU A 42 -15.52 -3.78 13.23
N ARG A 43 -15.03 -3.54 12.02
CA ARG A 43 -13.99 -2.51 11.74
C ARG A 43 -12.86 -2.54 12.77
N GLN A 44 -12.35 -3.74 13.07
CA GLN A 44 -11.23 -3.93 14.00
C GLN A 44 -9.91 -3.59 13.31
N TRP A 45 -9.79 -2.30 12.98
CA TRP A 45 -8.65 -1.70 12.30
C TRP A 45 -8.05 -0.61 13.16
N GLU A 46 -6.73 -0.56 13.18
CA GLU A 46 -5.96 0.46 13.88
C GLU A 46 -4.93 1.05 12.91
N PHE A 47 -4.52 2.29 13.15
CA PHE A 47 -3.60 2.98 12.27
C PHE A 47 -2.52 3.66 13.10
N VAL A 48 -1.25 3.35 12.79
CA VAL A 48 -0.10 4.07 13.36
C VAL A 48 0.40 5.06 12.31
N ILE A 49 0.47 6.33 12.70
CA ILE A 49 0.95 7.41 11.84
C ILE A 49 2.39 7.73 12.19
N VAL A 50 3.30 7.64 11.20
CA VAL A 50 4.73 7.92 11.38
C VAL A 50 5.06 9.20 10.62
N ASN A 51 4.96 10.35 11.31
CA ASN A 51 5.01 11.66 10.67
C ASN A 51 6.43 12.22 10.47
N GLY A 52 7.37 11.93 11.36
CA GLY A 52 8.73 12.46 11.30
C GLY A 52 9.65 11.64 10.40
N LYS A 53 10.65 12.28 9.77
CA LYS A 53 11.70 11.55 9.04
C LYS A 53 12.59 10.74 9.98
N GLU A 54 12.87 11.26 11.18
CA GLU A 54 13.64 10.55 12.19
C GLU A 54 12.93 9.29 12.65
N GLU A 55 11.65 9.39 12.98
CA GLU A 55 10.82 8.25 13.39
C GLU A 55 10.74 7.20 12.27
N ARG A 56 10.58 7.64 11.01
CA ARG A 56 10.63 6.72 9.86
C ARG A 56 11.99 6.05 9.72
N GLY A 57 13.09 6.79 9.87
CA GLY A 57 14.44 6.23 9.82
C GLY A 57 14.69 5.18 10.91
N ASN A 58 14.16 5.40 12.11
CA ASN A 58 14.26 4.47 13.22
C ASN A 58 13.37 3.23 13.04
N LEU A 59 12.23 3.39 12.37
CA LEU A 59 11.25 2.33 12.15
C LEU A 59 11.58 1.43 10.96
N LEU A 60 12.04 1.99 9.85
CA LEU A 60 12.21 1.25 8.60
C LEU A 60 13.46 0.35 8.63
N ARG A 61 13.28 -0.89 8.23
CA ARG A 61 14.34 -1.89 8.02
C ARG A 61 14.28 -2.44 6.59
N VAL A 62 13.95 -1.57 5.66
CA VAL A 62 13.79 -1.89 4.24
C VAL A 62 15.11 -1.70 3.54
N GLU A 63 15.56 -2.70 2.80
CA GLU A 63 16.74 -2.58 1.95
C GLU A 63 16.34 -2.13 0.54
N ASN A 64 17.18 -1.29 -0.05
CA ASN A 64 17.06 -0.95 -1.46
C ASN A 64 17.85 -1.98 -2.27
N MET A 65 17.27 -2.45 -3.35
CA MET A 65 18.08 -3.07 -4.41
C MET A 65 18.84 -1.98 -5.15
N THR A 66 20.16 -2.11 -5.16
CA THR A 66 21.06 -1.06 -5.65
C THR A 66 21.57 -1.32 -7.05
N SER A 67 21.62 -2.58 -7.50
CA SER A 67 22.11 -2.93 -8.81
C SER A 67 21.01 -3.36 -9.79
N ARG A 68 21.23 -3.06 -11.06
CA ARG A 68 20.34 -3.49 -12.14
C ARG A 68 20.33 -5.02 -12.28
N ASP A 69 21.46 -5.65 -12.07
CA ASP A 69 21.61 -7.10 -12.24
C ASP A 69 20.84 -7.86 -11.16
N GLU A 70 20.87 -7.40 -9.90
CA GLU A 70 20.03 -7.95 -8.82
C GLU A 70 18.54 -7.83 -9.14
N CYS A 71 18.13 -6.67 -9.67
CA CYS A 71 16.75 -6.45 -10.08
C CYS A 71 16.33 -7.43 -11.19
N GLU A 72 17.14 -7.58 -12.24
CA GLU A 72 16.84 -8.51 -13.34
C GLU A 72 16.79 -9.97 -12.86
N GLN A 73 17.72 -10.40 -12.02
CA GLN A 73 17.73 -11.75 -11.45
C GLN A 73 16.44 -12.03 -10.65
N MET A 74 15.98 -11.05 -9.85
CA MET A 74 14.74 -11.20 -9.10
C MET A 74 13.52 -11.28 -10.04
N LEU A 75 13.45 -10.44 -11.07
CA LEU A 75 12.36 -10.46 -12.05
C LEU A 75 12.30 -11.79 -12.82
N ASP A 76 13.46 -12.35 -13.14
CA ASP A 76 13.57 -13.66 -13.77
C ASP A 76 13.12 -14.76 -12.79
N GLY A 77 13.54 -14.68 -11.52
CA GLY A 77 13.11 -15.60 -10.45
C GLY A 77 11.59 -15.59 -10.21
N PHE A 78 10.93 -14.46 -10.42
CA PHE A 78 9.47 -14.35 -10.39
C PHE A 78 8.77 -14.78 -11.67
N GLY A 79 9.52 -15.19 -12.71
CA GLY A 79 8.96 -15.56 -14.01
C GLY A 79 8.26 -14.40 -14.72
N MET A 80 8.63 -13.15 -14.45
CA MET A 80 8.03 -11.97 -15.08
C MET A 80 8.53 -11.82 -16.53
N THR A 81 7.62 -11.98 -17.48
CA THR A 81 7.91 -11.86 -18.91
C THR A 81 7.33 -10.61 -19.57
N ASP A 82 6.35 -9.97 -18.92
CA ASP A 82 5.69 -8.75 -19.43
C ASP A 82 6.60 -7.53 -19.20
N GLU A 83 7.00 -6.86 -20.29
CA GLU A 83 7.98 -5.77 -20.22
C GLU A 83 7.42 -4.52 -19.50
N VAL A 84 6.12 -4.24 -19.58
CA VAL A 84 5.50 -3.14 -18.83
C VAL A 84 5.62 -3.41 -17.34
N GLN A 85 5.37 -4.65 -16.92
CA GLN A 85 5.52 -5.08 -15.53
C GLN A 85 7.00 -5.01 -15.09
N ARG A 86 7.93 -5.52 -15.89
CA ARG A 86 9.38 -5.47 -15.59
C ARG A 86 9.85 -4.03 -15.40
N ASN A 87 9.48 -3.13 -16.29
CA ASN A 87 9.86 -1.71 -16.19
C ASN A 87 9.33 -1.04 -14.92
N MET A 88 8.09 -1.35 -14.53
CA MET A 88 7.54 -0.87 -13.26
C MET A 88 8.38 -1.32 -12.05
N TYR A 89 8.83 -2.57 -12.04
CA TYR A 89 9.66 -3.11 -10.96
C TYR A 89 11.10 -2.55 -10.98
N ARG A 90 11.71 -2.39 -12.16
CA ARG A 90 13.02 -1.71 -12.31
C ARG A 90 13.02 -0.30 -11.72
N GLU A 91 11.90 0.40 -11.82
CA GLU A 91 11.74 1.70 -11.17
C GLU A 91 11.44 1.59 -9.67
N ALA A 92 10.71 0.58 -9.25
CA ALA A 92 10.26 0.42 -7.87
C ALA A 92 11.35 -0.11 -6.94
N MET A 93 12.15 -1.08 -7.37
CA MET A 93 13.10 -1.79 -6.51
C MET A 93 14.20 -0.90 -5.93
N PRO A 94 14.80 0.04 -6.67
CA PRO A 94 15.80 0.95 -6.11
C PRO A 94 15.23 1.97 -5.12
N ARG A 95 13.90 2.06 -5.01
CA ARG A 95 13.19 3.07 -4.21
C ARG A 95 12.47 2.50 -3.00
N GLN A 96 12.69 1.23 -2.65
CA GLN A 96 11.93 0.55 -1.59
C GLN A 96 12.02 1.27 -0.24
N PHE A 97 13.19 1.74 0.15
CA PHE A 97 13.38 2.55 1.34
C PHE A 97 12.94 3.99 1.12
N SER A 98 13.44 4.63 0.05
CA SER A 98 13.27 6.07 -0.15
C SER A 98 11.80 6.48 -0.32
N MET A 99 10.96 5.65 -0.96
CA MET A 99 9.54 5.93 -1.10
C MET A 99 8.76 5.92 0.22
N LEU A 100 9.22 5.16 1.22
CA LEU A 100 8.64 5.14 2.55
C LEU A 100 9.24 6.25 3.45
N TYR A 101 10.54 6.50 3.30
CA TYR A 101 11.26 7.49 4.11
C TYR A 101 10.94 8.93 3.72
N ASN A 102 10.88 9.24 2.40
CA ASN A 102 10.65 10.59 1.88
C ASN A 102 9.19 10.97 1.70
N THR A 103 8.26 10.10 2.09
CA THR A 103 6.83 10.38 1.97
C THR A 103 6.38 11.56 2.85
N GLY A 104 5.30 12.22 2.49
CA GLY A 104 4.68 13.26 3.32
C GLY A 104 3.97 12.72 4.57
N CYS A 105 3.55 11.45 4.53
CA CYS A 105 2.97 10.71 5.64
C CYS A 105 3.16 9.20 5.40
N LEU A 106 3.62 8.48 6.42
CA LEU A 106 3.64 7.02 6.43
C LEU A 106 2.56 6.50 7.39
N ILE A 107 1.66 5.69 6.88
CA ILE A 107 0.58 5.05 7.64
C ILE A 107 0.82 3.55 7.69
N LEU A 108 0.77 2.99 8.87
CA LEU A 108 0.80 1.55 9.13
C LEU A 108 -0.61 1.11 9.52
N PRO A 109 -1.40 0.55 8.60
CA PRO A 109 -2.70 -0.02 8.93
C PRO A 109 -2.52 -1.38 9.59
N PHE A 110 -3.36 -1.67 10.58
CA PHE A 110 -3.42 -2.97 11.23
C PHE A 110 -4.85 -3.49 11.22
N PHE A 111 -5.00 -4.79 11.11
CA PHE A 111 -6.29 -5.46 11.25
C PHE A 111 -6.17 -6.67 12.16
N LYS A 112 -7.24 -6.95 12.88
CA LYS A 112 -7.30 -8.06 13.81
C LYS A 112 -7.50 -9.38 13.06
N ILE A 113 -6.70 -10.39 13.42
CA ILE A 113 -6.84 -11.75 12.91
C ILE A 113 -7.41 -12.68 13.98
N ARG A 114 -8.08 -13.75 13.56
CA ARG A 114 -8.63 -14.79 14.43
C ARG A 114 -7.84 -16.08 14.37
N GLU A 115 -7.13 -16.29 13.26
CA GLU A 115 -6.27 -17.44 13.00
C GLU A 115 -5.08 -17.00 12.13
N PRO A 116 -4.02 -17.81 12.01
CA PRO A 116 -2.85 -17.46 11.22
C PRO A 116 -3.21 -17.15 9.75
N LEU A 117 -2.87 -15.96 9.28
CA LEU A 117 -3.20 -15.47 7.94
C LEU A 117 -2.67 -16.36 6.81
N LEU A 118 -1.49 -16.94 7.00
CA LEU A 118 -0.83 -17.79 5.98
C LEU A 118 -1.25 -19.27 6.04
N GLN A 119 -2.16 -19.63 6.95
CA GLN A 119 -2.73 -20.96 7.08
C GLN A 119 -4.24 -20.86 7.30
N PRO A 120 -4.99 -20.30 6.32
CA PRO A 120 -6.42 -20.08 6.48
C PRO A 120 -7.17 -21.39 6.48
N SER A 121 -8.09 -21.56 7.43
CA SER A 121 -8.94 -22.77 7.52
C SER A 121 -10.04 -22.79 6.43
N SER A 122 -10.40 -21.64 5.87
CA SER A 122 -11.42 -21.47 4.84
C SER A 122 -11.28 -20.13 4.13
N LEU A 123 -11.99 -19.92 3.00
CA LEU A 123 -12.08 -18.61 2.37
C LEU A 123 -12.72 -17.56 3.29
N SER A 124 -13.65 -17.97 4.15
CA SER A 124 -14.30 -17.07 5.11
C SER A 124 -13.33 -16.53 6.15
N SER A 125 -12.29 -17.27 6.50
CA SER A 125 -11.26 -16.81 7.44
C SER A 125 -10.39 -15.67 6.90
N LEU A 126 -10.39 -15.45 5.58
CA LEU A 126 -9.71 -14.35 4.91
C LEU A 126 -10.55 -13.06 4.81
N ASN A 127 -11.79 -13.07 5.31
CA ASN A 127 -12.68 -11.90 5.20
C ASN A 127 -12.12 -10.66 5.91
N ASP A 128 -11.44 -10.81 7.03
CA ASP A 128 -10.85 -9.67 7.76
C ASP A 128 -9.70 -9.06 6.94
N PHE A 129 -8.89 -9.89 6.28
CA PHE A 129 -7.85 -9.46 5.35
C PHE A 129 -8.44 -8.80 4.09
N ALA A 130 -9.49 -9.36 3.50
CA ALA A 130 -10.18 -8.74 2.37
C ALA A 130 -10.78 -7.37 2.75
N SER A 131 -11.35 -7.27 3.95
CA SER A 131 -11.98 -6.04 4.45
C SER A 131 -10.98 -4.90 4.64
N ILE A 132 -9.78 -5.16 5.18
CA ILE A 132 -8.76 -4.11 5.34
C ILE A 132 -8.29 -3.58 3.98
N TRP A 133 -8.23 -4.41 2.93
CA TRP A 133 -7.87 -3.92 1.59
C TRP A 133 -8.95 -3.04 0.97
N CYS A 134 -10.24 -3.28 1.26
CA CYS A 134 -11.32 -2.35 0.90
C CYS A 134 -11.14 -0.99 1.61
N CYS A 135 -10.76 -1.01 2.90
CA CYS A 135 -10.46 0.20 3.65
C CYS A 135 -9.28 0.96 3.02
N ILE A 136 -8.19 0.26 2.72
CA ILE A 136 -6.98 0.85 2.11
C ILE A 136 -7.31 1.50 0.76
N GLU A 137 -8.09 0.83 -0.11
CA GLU A 137 -8.46 1.43 -1.40
C GLU A 137 -9.31 2.69 -1.21
N ASN A 138 -10.29 2.70 -0.29
CA ASN A 138 -11.03 3.92 0.03
C ASN A 138 -10.10 5.05 0.52
N MET A 139 -9.09 4.73 1.33
CA MET A 139 -8.08 5.71 1.77
C MET A 139 -7.29 6.27 0.58
N LEU A 140 -6.89 5.42 -0.37
CA LEU A 140 -6.13 5.85 -1.55
C LEU A 140 -6.97 6.73 -2.49
N LEU A 141 -8.27 6.42 -2.65
CA LEU A 141 -9.20 7.25 -3.42
C LEU A 141 -9.45 8.61 -2.75
N ALA A 142 -9.63 8.61 -1.43
CA ALA A 142 -9.76 9.84 -0.65
C ALA A 142 -8.49 10.70 -0.73
N ALA A 143 -7.31 10.08 -0.63
CA ALA A 143 -6.04 10.76 -0.80
C ALA A 143 -5.93 11.43 -2.18
N ALA A 144 -6.33 10.74 -3.26
CA ALA A 144 -6.36 11.31 -4.60
C ALA A 144 -7.29 12.54 -4.70
N SER A 145 -8.43 12.52 -3.99
CA SER A 145 -9.35 13.66 -3.93
C SER A 145 -8.79 14.85 -3.16
N GLU A 146 -7.86 14.62 -2.23
CA GLU A 146 -7.12 15.64 -1.49
C GLU A 146 -5.83 16.12 -2.23
N GLY A 147 -5.61 15.66 -3.47
CA GLY A 147 -4.42 16.00 -4.26
C GLY A 147 -3.15 15.25 -3.84
N LEU A 148 -3.30 14.18 -3.07
CA LEU A 148 -2.21 13.29 -2.66
C LEU A 148 -2.20 12.04 -3.53
N LEU A 149 -1.01 11.53 -3.78
CA LEU A 149 -0.83 10.20 -4.37
C LEU A 149 0.09 9.36 -3.47
N GLY A 150 0.23 8.09 -3.79
CA GLY A 150 1.05 7.26 -2.92
C GLY A 150 1.32 5.86 -3.45
N VAL A 151 1.87 5.05 -2.57
CA VAL A 151 2.19 3.66 -2.85
C VAL A 151 1.91 2.80 -1.61
N THR A 152 1.46 1.58 -1.85
CA THR A 152 1.45 0.52 -0.85
C THR A 152 2.65 -0.39 -1.06
N ARG A 153 3.26 -0.88 0.03
CA ARG A 153 4.32 -1.87 0.01
C ARG A 153 4.06 -2.94 1.07
N ILE A 154 4.01 -4.18 0.64
CA ILE A 154 3.87 -5.32 1.56
C ILE A 154 5.21 -5.55 2.26
N PRO A 155 5.26 -5.68 3.60
CA PRO A 155 6.49 -5.95 4.33
C PRO A 155 6.99 -7.38 4.06
N MET A 156 8.29 -7.59 4.11
CA MET A 156 8.88 -8.91 4.21
C MET A 156 8.73 -9.46 5.65
N ALA A 157 8.94 -10.76 5.84
CA ALA A 157 8.74 -11.39 7.15
C ALA A 157 9.57 -10.73 8.27
N GLU A 158 10.85 -10.46 8.00
CA GLU A 158 11.76 -9.83 8.97
C GLU A 158 11.34 -8.39 9.29
N GLU A 159 10.83 -7.65 8.31
CA GLU A 159 10.29 -6.30 8.51
C GLU A 159 9.04 -6.35 9.39
N SER A 160 8.15 -7.33 9.16
CA SER A 160 6.93 -7.50 9.97
C SER A 160 7.25 -7.75 11.44
N GLU A 161 8.23 -8.62 11.73
CA GLU A 161 8.68 -8.88 13.10
C GLU A 161 9.33 -7.65 13.75
N HIS A 162 10.11 -6.89 12.97
CA HIS A 162 10.68 -5.64 13.46
C HIS A 162 9.58 -4.61 13.77
N ILE A 163 8.60 -4.41 12.88
CA ILE A 163 7.46 -3.50 13.09
C ILE A 163 6.68 -3.91 14.35
N LYS A 164 6.43 -5.19 14.53
CA LYS A 164 5.76 -5.71 15.73
C LYS A 164 6.46 -5.26 17.01
N THR A 165 7.76 -5.38 17.05
CA THR A 165 8.58 -4.96 18.21
C THR A 165 8.63 -3.44 18.36
N ALA A 166 8.86 -2.71 17.25
CA ALA A 166 9.04 -1.26 17.27
C ALA A 166 7.76 -0.49 17.58
N VAL A 167 6.61 -0.97 17.10
CA VAL A 167 5.29 -0.35 17.31
C VAL A 167 4.58 -0.89 18.54
N GLY A 168 4.89 -2.14 18.95
CA GLY A 168 4.29 -2.76 20.12
C GLY A 168 2.81 -3.14 19.93
N HIS A 169 2.42 -3.50 18.70
CA HIS A 169 1.03 -3.89 18.46
C HIS A 169 0.70 -5.28 19.05
N PRO A 170 -0.58 -5.55 19.39
CA PRO A 170 -0.98 -6.84 19.93
C PRO A 170 -0.72 -8.00 18.96
N GLU A 171 -0.45 -9.20 19.50
CA GLU A 171 -0.17 -10.43 18.75
C GLU A 171 -1.22 -10.76 17.68
N ASN A 172 -2.48 -10.45 17.96
CA ASN A 172 -3.60 -10.75 17.07
C ASN A 172 -3.93 -9.63 16.08
N TYR A 173 -2.98 -8.71 15.85
CA TYR A 173 -3.05 -7.70 14.80
C TYR A 173 -1.93 -7.92 13.78
N VAL A 174 -2.23 -7.70 12.52
CA VAL A 174 -1.27 -7.83 11.41
C VAL A 174 -1.29 -6.56 10.57
N MET A 175 -0.12 -6.12 10.14
CA MET A 175 0.06 -5.04 9.18
C MET A 175 0.11 -5.62 7.75
N PRO A 176 -0.89 -5.36 6.89
CA PRO A 176 -0.90 -5.90 5.52
C PRO A 176 0.09 -5.19 4.61
N CYS A 177 0.33 -3.90 4.83
CA CYS A 177 1.26 -3.10 4.03
C CYS A 177 1.63 -1.80 4.73
N TYR A 178 2.70 -1.16 4.27
CA TYR A 178 2.94 0.27 4.47
C TYR A 178 2.06 1.05 3.47
N ILE A 179 1.57 2.22 3.88
CA ILE A 179 0.92 3.20 2.99
C ILE A 179 1.74 4.48 3.07
N ALA A 180 2.44 4.80 1.99
CA ALA A 180 3.16 6.07 1.84
C ALA A 180 2.29 7.04 1.02
N LEU A 181 1.95 8.19 1.59
CA LEU A 181 1.14 9.23 0.96
C LEU A 181 1.89 10.57 0.97
N GLY A 182 1.76 11.33 -0.11
CA GLY A 182 2.36 12.65 -0.18
C GLY A 182 1.95 13.42 -1.42
N TYR A 183 2.37 14.67 -1.48
CA TYR A 183 2.23 15.48 -2.69
C TYR A 183 3.23 14.98 -3.73
N PRO A 184 2.79 14.75 -4.99
CA PRO A 184 3.71 14.29 -6.04
C PRO A 184 4.84 15.29 -6.27
N ALA A 185 6.08 14.82 -6.31
CA ALA A 185 7.19 15.66 -6.75
C ALA A 185 6.96 16.11 -8.21
N LYS A 186 7.47 17.28 -8.57
CA LYS A 186 7.27 17.88 -9.91
C LYS A 186 7.62 16.92 -11.05
N ASN A 187 8.60 16.05 -10.86
CA ASN A 187 9.08 15.08 -11.84
C ASN A 187 8.79 13.64 -11.41
N ALA A 188 7.77 13.42 -10.57
CA ALA A 188 7.41 12.09 -10.14
C ALA A 188 7.04 11.20 -11.34
N SER A 189 7.69 10.04 -11.44
CA SER A 189 7.34 9.04 -12.45
C SER A 189 5.99 8.41 -12.10
N VAL A 190 5.12 8.34 -13.10
CA VAL A 190 3.84 7.64 -13.01
C VAL A 190 3.93 6.39 -13.87
N PRO A 191 4.02 5.19 -13.26
CA PRO A 191 4.16 3.95 -14.02
C PRO A 191 3.03 3.76 -15.04
N ALA A 192 3.38 3.28 -16.23
CA ALA A 192 2.40 2.93 -17.24
C ALA A 192 1.46 1.83 -16.72
N GLN A 193 0.19 1.92 -17.06
CA GLN A 193 -0.79 0.87 -16.78
C GLN A 193 -1.09 0.09 -18.07
N LYS A 194 -1.17 -1.23 -17.93
CA LYS A 194 -1.63 -2.08 -19.02
C LYS A 194 -3.10 -1.76 -19.32
N SER A 195 -3.41 -1.49 -20.57
CA SER A 195 -4.80 -1.28 -21.01
C SER A 195 -5.54 -2.62 -21.01
N ILE A 196 -6.64 -2.70 -20.27
CA ILE A 196 -7.50 -3.87 -20.18
C ILE A 196 -8.93 -3.42 -20.40
N CYS A 197 -9.61 -4.05 -21.35
CA CYS A 197 -11.01 -3.76 -21.62
C CYS A 197 -11.92 -4.64 -20.74
N ALA A 198 -12.94 -4.03 -20.12
CA ALA A 198 -13.89 -4.77 -19.30
C ALA A 198 -14.59 -5.91 -20.08
N LYS A 199 -14.84 -5.71 -21.38
CA LYS A 199 -15.45 -6.75 -22.25
C LYS A 199 -14.62 -8.04 -22.31
N ASP A 200 -13.29 -7.93 -22.20
CA ASP A 200 -12.39 -9.08 -22.26
C ASP A 200 -12.34 -9.87 -20.94
N LYS A 201 -13.06 -9.40 -19.92
CA LYS A 201 -13.09 -9.96 -18.56
C LYS A 201 -14.49 -10.40 -18.12
N ILE A 202 -15.51 -10.13 -18.93
CA ILE A 202 -16.89 -10.45 -18.62
C ILE A 202 -17.28 -11.74 -19.34
N HIS A 203 -17.72 -12.73 -18.59
CA HIS A 203 -18.32 -13.96 -19.06
C HIS A 203 -19.78 -14.00 -18.58
N ILE A 204 -20.69 -14.37 -19.46
CA ILE A 204 -22.14 -14.39 -19.14
C ILE A 204 -22.57 -15.84 -18.96
N ASN A 205 -23.05 -16.18 -17.76
CA ASN A 205 -23.55 -17.48 -17.31
C ASN A 205 -22.50 -18.60 -17.21
N ILE A 206 -21.51 -18.62 -18.06
CA ILE A 206 -20.42 -19.63 -18.09
C ILE A 206 -19.06 -18.90 -18.25
N TRP A 207 -17.98 -19.57 -17.82
CA TRP A 207 -16.60 -19.09 -18.03
C TRP A 207 -16.18 -19.28 -19.46
#